data_0235dd989d39f231dcc2bcb4fed42e80
#
_entry.id   0235dd989d39f231dcc2bcb4fed42e80
#
_cell.length_a   1.000
_cell.length_b   1.000
_cell.length_c   1.000
_cell.angle_alpha   90.00
_cell.angle_beta   90.00
_cell.angle_gamma   90.00
#
_symmetry.space_group_name_H-M   'P 1'
#
loop_
_entity.id
_entity.type
_entity.pdbx_description
1 polymer ?
#
loop_
_entity_poly.entity_id
_entity_poly.type
_entity_poly.pdbx_seq_one_letter_code
_entity_poly.pdbx_strand_id
1 'polypeptide(L)'
;MASTSVEQAREILIDRIRDLAYLFSEEEDFTLASGRKSSHFFDMKPVMMDPECAHLLGVLIHDQIKKFGDVDAVGGLELGAVPLTGISIAKAERGSSLRGFIVRKEPKGRGGRKTGNPPGIEGSSLQL
;
A
#
# COMPACT_ATOMS: atom_id res chain seq x y z
N MET A 1 0.17 -2.54 26.61
CA MET A 1 -0.28 -3.54 25.61
C MET A 1 0.92 -4.14 24.91
N ALA A 2 0.94 -5.44 24.76
CA ALA A 2 1.98 -6.11 23.99
C ALA A 2 1.86 -5.70 22.50
N SER A 3 2.97 -5.39 21.85
CA SER A 3 2.99 -5.13 20.41
C SER A 3 2.74 -6.43 19.64
N THR A 4 1.99 -6.37 18.56
CA THR A 4 1.77 -7.51 17.67
C THR A 4 3.07 -7.85 16.95
N SER A 5 3.49 -9.11 17.02
CA SER A 5 4.67 -9.58 16.30
C SER A 5 4.40 -9.64 14.78
N VAL A 6 5.48 -9.67 13.99
CA VAL A 6 5.39 -9.81 12.52
C VAL A 6 4.67 -11.11 12.14
N GLU A 7 4.97 -12.22 12.81
CA GLU A 7 4.32 -13.50 12.57
C GLU A 7 2.84 -13.49 12.89
N GLN A 8 2.47 -12.92 14.03
CA GLN A 8 1.07 -12.76 14.42
C GLN A 8 0.31 -11.89 13.41
N ALA A 9 0.91 -10.76 12.99
CA ALA A 9 0.32 -9.89 11.98
C ALA A 9 0.09 -10.63 10.66
N ARG A 10 1.06 -11.42 10.23
CA ARG A 10 0.95 -12.23 9.01
C ARG A 10 -0.18 -13.24 9.09
N GLU A 11 -0.27 -14.00 10.16
CA GLU A 11 -1.30 -15.02 10.35
C GLU A 11 -2.71 -14.41 10.35
N ILE A 12 -2.91 -13.33 11.08
CA ILE A 12 -4.20 -12.63 11.12
C ILE A 12 -4.56 -12.08 9.73
N LEU A 13 -3.60 -11.46 9.04
CA LEU A 13 -3.84 -10.90 7.70
C LEU A 13 -4.15 -11.97 6.66
N ILE A 14 -3.54 -13.13 6.70
CA ILE A 14 -3.88 -14.24 5.79
C ILE A 14 -5.36 -14.60 5.92
N ASP A 15 -5.86 -14.75 7.14
CA ASP A 15 -7.26 -15.05 7.39
C ASP A 15 -8.18 -13.92 6.92
N ARG A 16 -7.82 -12.67 7.19
CA ARG A 16 -8.60 -11.50 6.78
C ARG A 16 -8.61 -11.30 5.27
N ILE A 17 -7.49 -11.54 4.59
CA ILE A 17 -7.42 -11.47 3.13
C ILE A 17 -8.32 -12.52 2.50
N ARG A 18 -8.30 -13.74 3.02
CA ARG A 18 -9.21 -14.80 2.57
C ARG A 18 -10.67 -14.36 2.70
N ASP A 19 -11.03 -13.78 3.84
CA ASP A 19 -12.42 -13.46 4.15
C ASP A 19 -12.93 -12.17 3.50
N LEU A 20 -12.05 -11.17 3.33
CA LEU A 20 -12.44 -9.82 2.89
C LEU A 20 -12.02 -9.48 1.45
N ALA A 21 -11.02 -10.14 0.91
CA ALA A 21 -10.37 -9.72 -0.34
C ALA A 21 -10.37 -10.78 -1.42
N TYR A 22 -10.31 -12.06 -1.06
CA TYR A 22 -10.15 -13.13 -2.01
C TYR A 22 -11.48 -13.55 -2.62
N LEU A 23 -11.52 -13.60 -3.96
CA LEU A 23 -12.66 -14.07 -4.75
C LEU A 23 -12.25 -15.25 -5.62
N PHE A 24 -13.12 -16.24 -5.69
CA PHE A 24 -12.94 -17.43 -6.53
C PHE A 24 -14.17 -17.68 -7.39
N SER A 25 -13.96 -18.02 -8.67
CA SER A 25 -15.01 -18.49 -9.57
C SER A 25 -14.47 -19.62 -10.43
N GLU A 26 -15.18 -20.75 -10.49
CA GLU A 26 -14.83 -21.87 -11.34
C GLU A 26 -14.89 -21.53 -12.84
N GLU A 27 -15.68 -20.54 -13.22
CA GLU A 27 -15.93 -20.13 -14.61
C GLU A 27 -14.93 -19.08 -15.14
N GLU A 28 -13.87 -18.80 -14.40
CA GLU A 28 -12.86 -17.79 -14.77
C GLU A 28 -13.48 -16.40 -15.09
N ASP A 29 -14.42 -15.94 -14.25
CA ASP A 29 -15.20 -14.74 -14.49
C ASP A 29 -14.40 -13.44 -14.35
N PHE A 30 -13.19 -13.49 -13.81
CA PHE A 30 -12.41 -12.29 -13.54
C PHE A 30 -11.50 -11.95 -14.71
N THR A 31 -11.62 -10.74 -15.22
CA THR A 31 -10.71 -10.21 -16.22
C THR A 31 -9.64 -9.36 -15.53
N LEU A 32 -8.39 -9.78 -15.64
CA LEU A 32 -7.25 -9.06 -15.08
C LEU A 32 -6.86 -7.84 -15.93
N ALA A 33 -6.05 -6.94 -15.38
CA ALA A 33 -5.55 -5.78 -16.11
C ALA A 33 -4.78 -6.14 -17.39
N SER A 34 -4.18 -7.34 -17.45
CA SER A 34 -3.53 -7.89 -18.63
C SER A 34 -4.49 -8.33 -19.74
N GLY A 35 -5.80 -8.36 -19.47
CA GLY A 35 -6.83 -8.94 -20.34
C GLY A 35 -7.02 -10.44 -20.17
N ARG A 36 -6.20 -11.11 -19.37
CA ARG A 36 -6.34 -12.55 -19.09
C ARG A 36 -7.53 -12.82 -18.21
N LYS A 37 -8.15 -13.96 -18.41
CA LYS A 37 -9.19 -14.50 -17.52
C LYS A 37 -8.55 -15.23 -16.36
N SER A 38 -9.20 -15.16 -15.19
CA SER A 38 -8.73 -15.85 -13.99
C SER A 38 -9.93 -16.36 -13.17
N SER A 39 -9.72 -17.50 -12.52
CA SER A 39 -10.62 -18.01 -11.48
C SER A 39 -10.41 -17.29 -10.14
N HIS A 40 -9.33 -16.56 -9.98
CA HIS A 40 -8.93 -15.91 -8.74
C HIS A 40 -8.82 -14.40 -8.93
N PHE A 41 -9.28 -13.66 -7.92
CA PHE A 41 -9.11 -12.22 -7.85
C PHE A 41 -8.92 -11.77 -6.41
N PHE A 42 -8.07 -10.78 -6.19
CA PHE A 42 -7.88 -10.15 -4.87
C PHE A 42 -8.29 -8.69 -4.95
N ASP A 43 -9.37 -8.33 -4.26
CA ASP A 43 -9.71 -6.94 -4.01
C ASP A 43 -9.22 -6.57 -2.61
N MET A 44 -8.06 -5.94 -2.54
CA MET A 44 -7.41 -5.61 -1.28
C MET A 44 -7.99 -4.37 -0.59
N LYS A 45 -8.85 -3.61 -1.26
CA LYS A 45 -9.40 -2.37 -0.70
C LYS A 45 -10.13 -2.57 0.64
N PRO A 46 -10.99 -3.62 0.80
CA PRO A 46 -11.62 -3.86 2.10
C PRO A 46 -10.63 -4.16 3.23
N VAL A 47 -9.51 -4.80 2.91
CA VAL A 47 -8.44 -5.07 3.88
C VAL A 47 -7.72 -3.78 4.26
N MET A 48 -7.33 -2.98 3.27
CA MET A 48 -6.62 -1.72 3.50
C MET A 48 -7.47 -0.67 4.24
N MET A 49 -8.79 -0.76 4.13
CA MET A 49 -9.73 0.18 4.76
C MET A 49 -10.29 -0.32 6.10
N ASP A 50 -9.85 -1.48 6.57
CA ASP A 50 -10.19 -1.98 7.89
C ASP A 50 -9.15 -1.52 8.92
N PRO A 51 -9.57 -0.96 10.07
CA PRO A 51 -8.62 -0.40 11.05
C PRO A 51 -7.60 -1.40 11.57
N GLU A 52 -8.04 -2.61 11.92
CA GLU A 52 -7.13 -3.66 12.40
C GLU A 52 -6.17 -4.11 11.31
N CYS A 53 -6.68 -4.40 10.12
CA CYS A 53 -5.87 -4.84 8.99
C CYS A 53 -4.87 -3.77 8.56
N ALA A 54 -5.26 -2.51 8.53
CA ALA A 54 -4.37 -1.40 8.19
C ALA A 54 -3.20 -1.31 9.19
N HIS A 55 -3.47 -1.46 10.48
CA HIS A 55 -2.43 -1.50 11.50
C HIS A 55 -1.45 -2.66 11.27
N LEU A 56 -1.98 -3.85 11.02
CA LEU A 56 -1.17 -5.06 10.77
C LEU A 56 -0.38 -4.97 9.45
N LEU A 57 -0.95 -4.39 8.42
CA LEU A 57 -0.22 -4.08 7.17
C LEU A 57 0.97 -3.16 7.45
N GLY A 58 0.78 -2.15 8.28
CA GLY A 58 1.86 -1.27 8.72
C GLY A 58 3.01 -2.03 9.39
N VAL A 59 2.69 -2.99 10.26
CA VAL A 59 3.68 -3.86 10.91
C VAL A 59 4.51 -4.62 9.87
N LEU A 60 3.86 -5.27 8.90
CA LEU A 60 4.55 -6.04 7.86
C LEU A 60 5.36 -5.16 6.92
N ILE A 61 4.83 -4.02 6.51
CA ILE A 61 5.55 -3.10 5.62
C ILE A 61 6.81 -2.58 6.29
N HIS A 62 6.72 -2.16 7.55
CA HIS A 62 7.89 -1.67 8.30
C HIS A 62 8.94 -2.76 8.56
N ASP A 63 8.51 -4.02 8.74
CA ASP A 63 9.45 -5.14 8.79
C ASP A 63 10.25 -5.26 7.47
N GLN A 64 9.57 -5.10 6.33
CA GLN A 64 10.25 -5.13 5.04
C GLN A 64 11.16 -3.91 4.83
N ILE A 65 10.70 -2.71 5.18
CA ILE A 65 11.51 -1.49 5.09
C ILE A 65 12.83 -1.67 5.84
N LYS A 66 12.79 -2.22 7.05
CA LYS A 66 14.00 -2.49 7.85
C LYS A 66 14.98 -3.44 7.15
N LYS A 67 14.49 -4.40 6.39
CA LYS A 67 15.33 -5.35 5.64
C LYS A 67 16.05 -4.71 4.46
N PHE A 68 15.49 -3.65 3.90
CA PHE A 68 16.14 -2.89 2.83
C PHE A 68 17.28 -1.98 3.33
N GLY A 69 17.31 -1.69 4.61
CA GLY A 69 18.30 -0.78 5.20
C GLY A 69 17.81 0.68 5.20
N ASP A 70 18.62 1.60 4.70
CA ASP A 70 18.29 3.01 4.67
C ASP A 70 17.28 3.31 3.56
N VAL A 71 16.03 3.52 3.97
CA VAL A 71 14.92 3.87 3.06
C VAL A 71 14.45 5.28 3.37
N ASP A 72 14.54 6.16 2.38
CA ASP A 72 14.14 7.57 2.51
C ASP A 72 12.68 7.81 2.13
N ALA A 73 12.15 7.01 1.21
CA ALA A 73 10.79 7.21 0.70
C ALA A 73 10.10 5.89 0.35
N VAL A 74 8.79 5.90 0.48
CA VAL A 74 7.90 4.80 0.08
C VAL A 74 6.79 5.35 -0.80
N GLY A 75 6.37 4.59 -1.78
CA GLY A 75 5.28 5.01 -2.66
C GLY A 75 4.98 4.00 -3.74
N GLY A 76 4.09 4.35 -4.63
CA GLY A 76 3.72 3.49 -5.74
C GLY A 76 2.61 4.05 -6.60
N LEU A 77 2.22 3.27 -7.59
CA LEU A 77 1.24 3.65 -8.59
C LEU A 77 -0.18 3.71 -8.00
N GLU A 78 -0.89 4.80 -8.29
CA GLU A 78 -2.32 4.90 -8.00
C GLU A 78 -3.12 3.75 -8.67
N LEU A 79 -4.23 3.29 -8.14
CA LEU A 79 -4.87 3.71 -6.89
C LEU A 79 -4.42 2.86 -5.71
N GLY A 80 -4.09 1.59 -5.94
CA GLY A 80 -3.84 0.60 -4.89
C GLY A 80 -2.69 0.95 -3.94
N ALA A 81 -1.66 1.62 -4.42
CA ALA A 81 -0.54 2.02 -3.58
C ALA A 81 -0.83 3.22 -2.66
N VAL A 82 -1.89 3.98 -2.92
CA VAL A 82 -2.22 5.17 -2.13
C VAL A 82 -2.51 4.84 -0.66
N PRO A 83 -3.44 3.91 -0.34
CA PRO A 83 -3.68 3.51 1.05
C PRO A 83 -2.45 2.90 1.72
N LEU A 84 -1.71 2.06 1.01
CA LEU A 84 -0.51 1.42 1.56
C LEU A 84 0.59 2.44 1.90
N THR A 85 0.74 3.46 1.06
CA THR A 85 1.65 4.56 1.33
C THR A 85 1.24 5.33 2.59
N GLY A 86 -0.05 5.67 2.70
CA GLY A 86 -0.59 6.33 3.89
C GLY A 86 -0.39 5.51 5.17
N ILE A 87 -0.65 4.21 5.10
CA ILE A 87 -0.43 3.26 6.21
C ILE A 87 1.06 3.26 6.62
N SER A 88 1.97 3.21 5.64
CA SER A 88 3.41 3.19 5.89
C SER A 88 3.89 4.45 6.61
N ILE A 89 3.39 5.61 6.20
CA ILE A 89 3.72 6.90 6.82
C ILE A 89 3.11 7.00 8.22
N ALA A 90 1.85 6.61 8.39
CA ALA A 90 1.17 6.66 9.67
C ALA A 90 1.83 5.74 10.72
N LYS A 91 2.40 4.61 10.28
CA LYS A 91 3.09 3.66 11.15
C LYS A 91 4.51 4.08 11.51
N ALA A 92 5.14 4.97 10.75
CA ALA A 92 6.47 5.46 11.03
C ALA A 92 6.50 6.21 12.37
N GLU A 93 7.63 6.17 13.06
CA GLU A 93 7.81 6.91 14.31
C GLU A 93 7.71 8.42 14.05
N ARG A 94 7.17 9.13 15.04
CA ARG A 94 7.11 10.60 14.99
C ARG A 94 8.53 11.15 14.90
N GLY A 95 8.73 12.08 13.94
CA GLY A 95 10.07 12.61 13.66
C GLY A 95 10.89 11.78 12.68
N SER A 96 10.36 10.66 12.18
CA SER A 96 11.00 9.91 11.11
C SER A 96 11.21 10.77 9.86
N SER A 97 12.32 10.55 9.16
CA SER A 97 12.60 11.19 7.87
C SER A 97 11.91 10.50 6.68
N LEU A 98 11.24 9.38 6.92
CA LEU A 98 10.53 8.64 5.87
C LEU A 98 9.47 9.53 5.20
N ARG A 99 9.46 9.55 3.88
CA ARG A 99 8.53 10.33 3.07
C ARG A 99 7.66 9.43 2.21
N GLY A 100 6.45 9.88 1.92
CA GLY A 100 5.51 9.16 1.06
C GLY A 100 5.31 9.89 -0.27
N PHE A 101 5.17 9.11 -1.34
CA PHE A 101 4.85 9.65 -2.67
C PHE A 101 3.86 8.75 -3.39
N ILE A 102 3.19 9.31 -4.39
CA ILE A 102 2.22 8.61 -5.24
C ILE A 102 2.64 8.83 -6.67
N VAL A 103 2.67 7.76 -7.45
CA VAL A 103 2.88 7.82 -8.89
C VAL A 103 1.52 7.80 -9.57
N ARG A 104 1.23 8.84 -10.36
CA ARG A 104 -0.01 8.93 -11.12
C ARG A 104 0.12 8.17 -12.43
N LYS A 105 -0.97 7.56 -12.88
CA LYS A 105 -1.04 6.95 -14.22
C LYS A 105 -0.89 8.00 -15.31
N GLU A 106 -1.43 9.21 -15.06
CA GLU A 106 -1.30 10.37 -15.94
C GLU A 106 -0.87 11.59 -15.14
N PRO A 107 0.02 12.44 -15.67
CA PRO A 107 0.42 13.67 -15.01
C PRO A 107 -0.78 14.57 -14.72
N LYS A 108 -0.71 15.31 -13.61
CA LYS A 108 -1.74 16.23 -13.19
C LYS A 108 -1.88 17.38 -14.20
N GLY A 109 -3.07 17.53 -14.79
CA GLY A 109 -3.36 18.55 -15.80
C GLY A 109 -3.88 19.88 -15.25
N ARG A 110 -4.20 19.95 -13.93
CA ARG A 110 -4.77 21.15 -13.30
C ARG A 110 -4.42 21.23 -11.82
N GLY A 111 -4.72 22.39 -11.21
CA GLY A 111 -4.42 22.66 -9.80
C GLY A 111 -2.98 23.14 -9.62
N GLY A 112 -2.52 23.16 -8.38
CA GLY A 112 -1.17 23.58 -8.01
C GLY A 112 -0.43 22.53 -7.23
N ARG A 113 0.89 22.70 -7.16
CA ARG A 113 1.77 21.86 -6.35
C ARG A 113 2.81 22.73 -5.65
N LYS A 114 3.15 22.36 -4.43
CA LYS A 114 4.24 23.03 -3.68
C LYS A 114 5.57 22.29 -3.79
N THR A 115 5.58 21.07 -4.32
CA THR A 115 6.81 20.29 -4.46
C THR A 115 7.45 20.53 -5.82
N GLY A 116 8.76 20.34 -5.90
CA GLY A 116 9.52 20.33 -7.15
C GLY A 116 9.53 18.98 -7.84
N ASN A 117 8.71 18.03 -7.41
CA ASN A 117 8.65 16.69 -8.02
C ASN A 117 8.23 16.75 -9.49
N PRO A 118 8.66 15.77 -10.31
CA PRO A 118 8.15 15.61 -11.67
C PRO A 118 6.61 15.51 -11.72
N PRO A 119 5.95 15.90 -12.83
CA PRO A 119 4.48 15.99 -12.92
C PRO A 119 3.70 14.73 -12.57
N GLY A 120 4.28 13.55 -12.72
CA GLY A 120 3.65 12.28 -12.38
C GLY A 120 3.79 11.86 -10.92
N ILE A 121 4.47 12.64 -10.09
CA ILE A 121 4.75 12.28 -8.68
C ILE A 121 4.15 13.32 -7.75
N GLU A 122 3.30 12.85 -6.84
CA GLU A 122 2.66 13.67 -5.82
C GLU A 122 3.02 13.18 -4.41
N GLY A 123 2.79 14.02 -3.42
CA GLY A 123 3.08 13.74 -2.01
C GLY A 123 4.21 14.57 -1.48
N SER A 124 5.12 13.95 -0.74
CA SER A 124 6.27 14.65 -0.19
C SER A 124 7.23 15.13 -1.28
N SER A 125 7.93 16.23 -1.00
CA SER A 125 9.03 16.69 -1.85
C SER A 125 10.18 15.67 -1.79
N LEU A 126 10.56 15.14 -2.93
CA LEU A 126 11.67 14.20 -3.06
C LEU A 126 12.91 14.96 -3.61
N GLN A 127 14.05 14.73 -2.98
CA GLN A 127 15.33 15.17 -3.52
C GLN A 127 15.86 14.02 -4.38
N LEU A 128 15.75 14.17 -5.67
CA LEU A 128 16.22 13.19 -6.65
C LEU A 128 17.62 13.58 -7.12
#